data_9657492d68466b1ddb4d9cb881d4b4d2
#
_entry.id   9657492d68466b1ddb4d9cb881d4b4d2
#
_cell.length_a   1.000
_cell.length_b   1.000
_cell.length_c   1.000
_cell.angle_alpha   90.00
_cell.angle_beta   90.00
_cell.angle_gamma   90.00
#
_symmetry.space_group_name_H-M   'P 1'
#
loop_
_entity.id
_entity.type
_entity.pdbx_description
1 polymer ?
#
loop_
_entity_poly.entity_id
_entity_poly.type
_entity_poly.pdbx_seq_one_letter_code
_entity_poly.pdbx_strand_id
1 'polypeptide(L)'
;MSDKRQCGVLLPVSSLPSKYGIGCFSKSAYDFVDALKVAGQSCWQILPLGPTSYGDSPYQSFSTFAGNPYFISLEDLIEEGVLTQKECDAVDFGSDPASVDYAKLYKGRIILLRKAYERSNVGENEEFRRFQEEEAWWLKDYALFMAVKQRFEGKPWSEWAEDIRLRWQNALDYYRRELYFEIEFQEYMQFKFRQQWMKLKAYANKQGIEIIGDIPIYVAMDSADTWANPWLFKLD
;
A
#
# COMPACT_ATOMS: atom_id res chain seq x y z
N MET A 1 -4.82 -22.46 -23.07
CA MET A 1 -5.30 -22.55 -21.66
C MET A 1 -5.32 -24.03 -21.31
N SER A 2 -4.76 -24.42 -20.19
CA SER A 2 -4.78 -25.83 -19.75
C SER A 2 -6.18 -26.20 -19.32
N ASP A 3 -6.76 -27.26 -19.90
CA ASP A 3 -8.06 -27.82 -19.51
C ASP A 3 -8.04 -28.53 -18.14
N LYS A 4 -7.02 -28.30 -17.32
CA LYS A 4 -6.92 -28.90 -15.98
C LYS A 4 -7.70 -28.06 -14.99
N ARG A 5 -8.61 -28.72 -14.24
CA ARG A 5 -9.26 -28.13 -13.08
C ARG A 5 -8.18 -27.69 -12.08
N GLN A 6 -8.27 -26.47 -11.59
CA GLN A 6 -7.40 -25.92 -10.56
C GLN A 6 -8.16 -25.86 -9.24
N CYS A 7 -7.43 -25.93 -8.14
CA CYS A 7 -7.95 -25.69 -6.81
C CYS A 7 -7.02 -24.71 -6.07
N GLY A 8 -7.58 -23.96 -5.15
CA GLY A 8 -6.84 -22.95 -4.42
C GLY A 8 -7.55 -22.53 -3.14
N VAL A 9 -6.92 -21.62 -2.43
CA VAL A 9 -7.44 -21.06 -1.18
C VAL A 9 -7.62 -19.55 -1.37
N LEU A 10 -8.78 -19.02 -0.94
CA LEU A 10 -8.99 -17.61 -0.76
C LEU A 10 -8.54 -17.23 0.65
N LEU A 11 -7.52 -16.40 0.76
CA LEU A 11 -7.05 -15.83 2.02
C LEU A 11 -6.51 -14.41 1.77
N PRO A 12 -7.12 -13.38 2.38
CA PRO A 12 -6.58 -12.02 2.32
C PRO A 12 -5.16 -11.96 2.90
N VAL A 13 -4.28 -11.15 2.32
CA VAL A 13 -2.93 -10.92 2.88
C VAL A 13 -3.02 -10.44 4.33
N SER A 14 -3.99 -9.57 4.63
CA SER A 14 -4.25 -9.06 5.99
C SER A 14 -4.55 -10.14 7.03
N SER A 15 -5.01 -11.32 6.61
CA SER A 15 -5.37 -12.45 7.50
C SER A 15 -4.19 -13.39 7.78
N LEU A 16 -3.04 -13.16 7.19
CA LEU A 16 -1.83 -13.92 7.50
C LEU A 16 -1.34 -13.61 8.93
N PRO A 17 -0.75 -14.57 9.63
CA PRO A 17 -0.14 -14.31 10.93
C PRO A 17 0.94 -13.23 10.85
N SER A 18 0.94 -12.29 11.79
CA SER A 18 1.94 -11.24 11.86
C SER A 18 2.23 -10.81 13.29
N LYS A 19 3.48 -10.55 13.58
CA LYS A 19 3.92 -9.97 14.85
C LYS A 19 3.49 -8.49 14.99
N TYR A 20 3.25 -7.82 13.87
CA TYR A 20 3.08 -6.36 13.81
C TYR A 20 1.67 -5.95 13.37
N GLY A 21 0.66 -6.61 13.91
CA GLY A 21 -0.74 -6.18 13.93
C GLY A 21 -1.58 -6.50 12.70
N ILE A 22 -0.99 -6.83 11.56
CA ILE A 22 -1.70 -7.21 10.34
C ILE A 22 -0.83 -8.11 9.47
N GLY A 23 -1.42 -9.07 8.79
CA GLY A 23 -0.74 -9.87 7.77
C GLY A 23 -0.13 -8.98 6.68
N CYS A 24 1.08 -9.30 6.27
CA CYS A 24 1.86 -8.50 5.31
C CYS A 24 2.77 -9.40 4.47
N PHE A 25 3.61 -8.81 3.62
CA PHE A 25 4.54 -9.55 2.74
C PHE A 25 5.76 -10.13 3.48
N SER A 26 5.58 -10.49 4.75
CA SER A 26 6.61 -11.06 5.61
C SER A 26 6.77 -12.57 5.39
N LYS A 27 7.66 -13.18 6.17
CA LYS A 27 7.92 -14.62 6.14
C LYS A 27 6.65 -15.46 6.14
N SER A 28 5.59 -15.06 6.86
CA SER A 28 4.33 -15.81 6.92
C SER A 28 3.64 -15.93 5.57
N ALA A 29 3.81 -14.96 4.67
CA ALA A 29 3.28 -15.05 3.31
C ALA A 29 4.02 -16.10 2.46
N TYR A 30 5.33 -16.18 2.62
CA TYR A 30 6.15 -17.22 1.95
C TYR A 30 5.85 -18.61 2.51
N ASP A 31 5.74 -18.76 3.84
CA ASP A 31 5.36 -20.01 4.50
C ASP A 31 3.96 -20.50 4.04
N PHE A 32 3.03 -19.55 3.82
CA PHE A 32 1.71 -19.89 3.30
C PHE A 32 1.77 -20.40 1.85
N VAL A 33 2.58 -19.79 1.00
CA VAL A 33 2.82 -20.28 -0.37
C VAL A 33 3.39 -21.70 -0.35
N ASP A 34 4.35 -21.98 0.55
CA ASP A 34 4.93 -23.32 0.71
C ASP A 34 3.89 -24.35 1.21
N ALA A 35 3.04 -23.93 2.15
CA ALA A 35 1.94 -24.76 2.64
C ALA A 35 0.91 -25.09 1.53
N LEU A 36 0.57 -24.12 0.67
CA LEU A 36 -0.30 -24.36 -0.48
C LEU A 36 0.31 -25.39 -1.44
N LYS A 37 1.60 -25.26 -1.74
CA LYS A 37 2.31 -26.23 -2.58
C LYS A 37 2.28 -27.64 -1.97
N VAL A 38 2.59 -27.78 -0.70
CA VAL A 38 2.56 -29.09 0.02
C VAL A 38 1.16 -29.67 0.02
N ALA A 39 0.12 -28.83 0.16
CA ALA A 39 -1.28 -29.23 0.10
C ALA A 39 -1.80 -29.52 -1.31
N GLY A 40 -0.95 -29.45 -2.34
CA GLY A 40 -1.34 -29.69 -3.74
C GLY A 40 -2.26 -28.63 -4.34
N GLN A 41 -2.31 -27.44 -3.73
CA GLN A 41 -3.06 -26.30 -4.29
C GLN A 41 -2.28 -25.66 -5.43
N SER A 42 -2.98 -25.02 -6.35
CA SER A 42 -2.39 -24.32 -7.50
C SER A 42 -2.65 -22.81 -7.51
N CYS A 43 -3.58 -22.32 -6.69
CA CYS A 43 -3.97 -20.92 -6.68
C CYS A 43 -4.06 -20.37 -5.24
N TRP A 44 -3.65 -19.12 -5.10
CA TRP A 44 -3.94 -18.27 -3.94
C TRP A 44 -4.78 -17.08 -4.39
N GLN A 45 -6.05 -17.03 -3.98
CA GLN A 45 -6.91 -15.88 -4.23
C GLN A 45 -6.79 -14.90 -3.07
N ILE A 46 -6.54 -13.63 -3.40
CA ILE A 46 -6.40 -12.53 -2.45
C ILE A 46 -7.53 -11.52 -2.62
N LEU A 47 -7.73 -10.66 -1.62
CA LEU A 47 -8.57 -9.47 -1.74
C LEU A 47 -7.76 -8.29 -2.32
N PRO A 48 -8.43 -7.18 -2.70
CA PRO A 48 -7.74 -6.00 -3.22
C PRO A 48 -6.61 -5.54 -2.30
N LEU A 49 -5.48 -5.16 -2.90
CA LEU A 49 -4.27 -4.75 -2.18
C LEU A 49 -4.17 -3.22 -2.02
N GLY A 50 -5.20 -2.46 -2.40
CA GLY A 50 -5.21 -1.00 -2.32
C GLY A 50 -5.24 -0.46 -0.89
N PRO A 51 -4.81 0.81 -0.70
CA PRO A 51 -4.89 1.47 0.60
C PRO A 51 -6.35 1.57 1.05
N THR A 52 -6.62 1.19 2.30
CA THR A 52 -7.96 1.28 2.87
C THR A 52 -8.30 2.71 3.29
N SER A 53 -9.56 3.08 3.17
CA SER A 53 -10.13 4.34 3.66
C SER A 53 -11.06 4.11 4.86
N TYR A 54 -12.10 4.90 5.01
CA TYR A 54 -13.08 4.73 6.09
C TYR A 54 -13.70 3.33 6.10
N GLY A 55 -13.73 2.72 7.31
CA GLY A 55 -14.29 1.38 7.54
C GLY A 55 -13.36 0.23 7.15
N ASP A 56 -12.09 0.52 6.83
CA ASP A 56 -11.01 -0.45 6.62
C ASP A 56 -11.32 -1.51 5.55
N SER A 57 -12.29 -1.24 4.67
CA SER A 57 -12.68 -2.11 3.58
C SER A 57 -11.64 -2.08 2.46
N PRO A 58 -11.17 -3.23 1.97
CA PRO A 58 -10.25 -3.28 0.83
C PRO A 58 -10.90 -2.83 -0.48
N TYR A 59 -12.23 -2.72 -0.51
CA TYR A 59 -12.99 -2.28 -1.69
C TYR A 59 -13.25 -0.76 -1.70
N GLN A 60 -12.89 -0.05 -0.65
CA GLN A 60 -12.98 1.40 -0.57
C GLN A 60 -11.58 1.98 -0.41
N SER A 61 -11.00 2.41 -1.51
CA SER A 61 -9.59 2.80 -1.58
C SER A 61 -9.41 4.26 -2.00
N PHE A 62 -8.33 4.88 -1.53
CA PHE A 62 -7.89 6.20 -1.98
C PHE A 62 -7.29 6.20 -3.38
N SER A 63 -7.01 5.03 -3.96
CA SER A 63 -6.52 4.87 -5.33
C SER A 63 -6.75 3.45 -5.83
N THR A 64 -7.05 3.33 -7.11
CA THR A 64 -7.16 2.06 -7.83
C THR A 64 -5.80 1.41 -8.07
N PHE A 65 -4.73 2.19 -8.09
CA PHE A 65 -3.39 1.76 -8.49
C PHE A 65 -2.42 1.57 -7.32
N ALA A 66 -2.60 2.34 -6.25
CA ALA A 66 -1.71 2.33 -5.10
C ALA A 66 -1.87 1.05 -4.28
N GLY A 67 -0.76 0.60 -3.70
CA GLY A 67 -0.74 -0.49 -2.74
C GLY A 67 -0.91 -0.02 -1.29
N ASN A 68 -1.48 -0.87 -0.45
CA ASN A 68 -1.69 -0.60 0.97
C ASN A 68 -0.37 -0.64 1.74
N PRO A 69 0.09 0.48 2.33
CA PRO A 69 1.34 0.52 3.10
C PRO A 69 1.36 -0.45 4.30
N TYR A 70 0.21 -0.89 4.77
CA TYR A 70 0.13 -1.87 5.86
C TYR A 70 0.65 -3.25 5.47
N PHE A 71 0.74 -3.58 4.18
CA PHE A 71 1.29 -4.84 3.72
C PHE A 71 2.82 -4.84 3.56
N ILE A 72 3.48 -3.71 3.76
CA ILE A 72 4.94 -3.63 3.78
C ILE A 72 5.46 -4.41 5.01
N SER A 73 6.31 -5.39 4.83
CA SER A 73 6.97 -6.14 5.90
C SER A 73 7.94 -5.24 6.68
N LEU A 74 7.72 -5.11 7.98
CA LEU A 74 8.66 -4.41 8.86
C LEU A 74 9.91 -5.25 9.10
N GLU A 75 9.80 -6.57 9.06
CA GLU A 75 10.92 -7.50 9.16
C GLU A 75 11.92 -7.27 8.03
N ASP A 76 11.46 -7.12 6.79
CA ASP A 76 12.32 -6.81 5.64
C ASP A 76 13.01 -5.46 5.83
N LEU A 77 12.33 -4.44 6.38
CA LEU A 77 12.92 -3.14 6.67
C LEU A 77 13.95 -3.19 7.82
N ILE A 78 13.82 -4.14 8.75
CA ILE A 78 14.83 -4.44 9.77
C ILE A 78 16.05 -5.09 9.11
N GLU A 79 15.85 -6.06 8.22
CA GLU A 79 16.92 -6.71 7.47
C GLU A 79 17.69 -5.71 6.58
N GLU A 80 17.00 -4.74 6.00
CA GLU A 80 17.59 -3.63 5.24
C GLU A 80 18.37 -2.63 6.13
N GLY A 81 18.24 -2.72 7.47
CA GLY A 81 18.93 -1.86 8.42
C GLY A 81 18.32 -0.47 8.59
N VAL A 82 17.15 -0.19 8.00
CA VAL A 82 16.46 1.11 8.13
C VAL A 82 15.53 1.17 9.35
N LEU A 83 15.19 0.01 9.93
CA LEU A 83 14.53 -0.12 11.22
C LEU A 83 15.31 -1.04 12.15
N THR A 84 15.03 -0.97 13.45
CA THR A 84 15.54 -1.92 14.43
C THR A 84 14.39 -2.74 15.02
N GLN A 85 14.69 -3.99 15.39
CA GLN A 85 13.76 -4.87 16.09
C GLN A 85 13.15 -4.18 17.31
N LYS A 86 13.98 -3.48 18.11
CA LYS A 86 13.56 -2.77 19.33
C LYS A 86 12.54 -1.67 19.05
N GLU A 87 12.66 -0.95 17.95
CA GLU A 87 11.72 0.10 17.56
C GLU A 87 10.36 -0.49 17.17
N CYS A 88 10.37 -1.57 16.40
CA CYS A 88 9.16 -2.25 16.01
C CYS A 88 8.45 -2.89 17.22
N ASP A 89 9.19 -3.51 18.12
CA ASP A 89 8.66 -4.15 19.33
C ASP A 89 8.15 -3.15 20.38
N ALA A 90 8.54 -1.89 20.30
CA ALA A 90 8.08 -0.83 21.19
C ALA A 90 6.70 -0.27 20.81
N VAL A 91 6.18 -0.61 19.63
CA VAL A 91 4.87 -0.13 19.15
C VAL A 91 3.78 -1.13 19.52
N ASP A 92 2.71 -0.64 20.14
CA ASP A 92 1.53 -1.42 20.45
C ASP A 92 0.62 -1.55 19.21
N PHE A 93 0.53 -2.74 18.64
CA PHE A 93 -0.34 -3.09 17.52
C PHE A 93 -1.62 -3.85 17.93
N GLY A 94 -1.90 -3.96 19.22
CA GLY A 94 -2.98 -4.77 19.76
C GLY A 94 -2.48 -6.09 20.33
N SER A 95 -3.32 -6.74 21.13
CA SER A 95 -2.99 -7.98 21.84
C SER A 95 -3.75 -9.20 21.35
N ASP A 96 -4.78 -9.01 20.52
CA ASP A 96 -5.58 -10.12 20.00
C ASP A 96 -5.00 -10.57 18.65
N PRO A 97 -4.43 -11.80 18.58
CA PRO A 97 -3.87 -12.32 17.33
C PRO A 97 -4.93 -12.67 16.27
N ALA A 98 -6.21 -12.70 16.64
CA ALA A 98 -7.32 -13.04 15.75
C ALA A 98 -8.00 -11.82 15.12
N SER A 99 -7.62 -10.60 15.51
CA SER A 99 -8.22 -9.38 15.01
C SER A 99 -7.18 -8.28 14.74
N VAL A 100 -7.48 -7.40 13.79
CA VAL A 100 -6.65 -6.24 13.46
C VAL A 100 -7.20 -5.01 14.19
N ASP A 101 -6.40 -4.39 15.04
CA ASP A 101 -6.70 -3.09 15.63
C ASP A 101 -6.23 -1.97 14.67
N TYR A 102 -7.09 -1.57 13.75
CA TYR A 102 -6.77 -0.57 12.75
C TYR A 102 -6.42 0.80 13.34
N ALA A 103 -6.97 1.18 14.49
CA ALA A 103 -6.65 2.44 15.14
C ALA A 103 -5.20 2.49 15.64
N LYS A 104 -4.71 1.38 16.20
CA LYS A 104 -3.30 1.22 16.60
C LYS A 104 -2.39 1.05 15.40
N LEU A 105 -2.83 0.27 14.41
CA LEU A 105 -2.12 0.02 13.17
C LEU A 105 -1.82 1.33 12.43
N TYR A 106 -2.85 2.16 12.22
CA TYR A 106 -2.73 3.44 11.54
C TYR A 106 -1.66 4.33 12.18
N LYS A 107 -1.69 4.48 13.50
CA LYS A 107 -0.70 5.29 14.22
C LYS A 107 0.69 4.65 14.18
N GLY A 108 0.78 3.37 14.53
CA GLY A 108 2.06 2.69 14.73
C GLY A 108 2.86 2.48 13.44
N ARG A 109 2.20 1.99 12.39
CA ARG A 109 2.92 1.65 11.15
C ARG A 109 3.43 2.86 10.41
N ILE A 110 2.63 3.93 10.32
CA ILE A 110 3.06 5.16 9.62
C ILE A 110 4.29 5.78 10.29
N ILE A 111 4.36 5.77 11.63
CA ILE A 111 5.54 6.26 12.36
C ILE A 111 6.79 5.44 12.03
N LEU A 112 6.68 4.11 11.97
CA LEU A 112 7.81 3.24 11.64
C LEU A 112 8.22 3.40 10.17
N LEU A 113 7.28 3.46 9.25
CA LEU A 113 7.55 3.68 7.83
C LEU A 113 8.22 5.05 7.59
N ARG A 114 7.83 6.07 8.36
CA ARG A 114 8.48 7.39 8.31
C ARG A 114 9.95 7.30 8.75
N LYS A 115 10.23 6.63 9.86
CA LYS A 115 11.62 6.41 10.31
C LYS A 115 12.44 5.64 9.26
N ALA A 116 11.83 4.62 8.64
CA ALA A 116 12.50 3.87 7.59
C ALA A 116 12.84 4.76 6.39
N TYR A 117 11.89 5.60 5.96
CA TYR A 117 12.09 6.58 4.90
C TYR A 117 13.24 7.55 5.22
N GLU A 118 13.22 8.18 6.38
CA GLU A 118 14.24 9.15 6.81
C GLU A 118 15.67 8.58 6.85
N ARG A 119 15.81 7.25 7.00
CA ARG A 119 17.09 6.55 7.06
C ARG A 119 17.50 5.91 5.74
N SER A 120 16.58 5.83 4.79
CA SER A 120 16.78 5.04 3.57
C SER A 120 17.66 5.70 2.53
N ASN A 121 17.92 7.03 2.64
CA ASN A 121 18.53 7.84 1.57
C ASN A 121 17.94 7.59 0.19
N VAL A 122 16.62 7.41 0.14
CA VAL A 122 15.91 6.93 -1.06
C VAL A 122 16.13 7.83 -2.27
N GLY A 123 16.31 9.13 -2.08
CA GLY A 123 16.60 10.09 -3.16
C GLY A 123 17.87 9.78 -3.96
N GLU A 124 18.81 9.00 -3.40
CA GLU A 124 20.02 8.54 -4.10
C GLU A 124 19.84 7.17 -4.78
N ASN A 125 18.72 6.50 -4.56
CA ASN A 125 18.46 5.15 -5.07
C ASN A 125 17.99 5.17 -6.53
N GLU A 126 18.76 4.57 -7.44
CA GLU A 126 18.45 4.52 -8.87
C GLU A 126 17.19 3.69 -9.17
N GLU A 127 16.91 2.63 -8.40
CA GLU A 127 15.69 1.83 -8.57
C GLU A 127 14.45 2.64 -8.19
N PHE A 128 14.57 3.49 -7.16
CA PHE A 128 13.49 4.39 -6.77
C PHE A 128 13.20 5.42 -7.87
N ARG A 129 14.24 6.04 -8.44
CA ARG A 129 14.06 6.99 -9.56
C ARG A 129 13.41 6.32 -10.77
N ARG A 130 13.86 5.12 -11.12
CA ARG A 130 13.26 4.34 -12.20
C ARG A 130 11.78 4.03 -11.89
N PHE A 131 11.46 3.62 -10.67
CA PHE A 131 10.09 3.40 -10.24
C PHE A 131 9.22 4.67 -10.38
N GLN A 132 9.73 5.83 -9.96
CA GLN A 132 9.04 7.11 -10.11
C GLN A 132 8.77 7.46 -11.59
N GLU A 133 9.69 7.13 -12.49
CA GLU A 133 9.53 7.35 -13.93
C GLU A 133 8.51 6.37 -14.55
N GLU A 134 8.64 5.08 -14.27
CA GLU A 134 7.75 4.03 -14.78
C GLU A 134 6.30 4.21 -14.33
N GLU A 135 6.09 4.64 -13.09
CA GLU A 135 4.76 4.77 -12.48
C GLU A 135 4.24 6.22 -12.46
N ALA A 136 4.95 7.16 -13.11
CA ALA A 136 4.65 8.58 -13.09
C ALA A 136 3.20 8.94 -13.45
N TRP A 137 2.55 8.11 -14.26
CA TRP A 137 1.21 8.32 -14.81
C TRP A 137 0.08 8.27 -13.74
N TRP A 138 0.32 7.62 -12.60
CA TRP A 138 -0.61 7.61 -11.46
C TRP A 138 0.06 8.07 -10.16
N LEU A 139 1.33 7.72 -9.95
CA LEU A 139 2.05 7.90 -8.69
C LEU A 139 2.14 9.37 -8.28
N LYS A 140 2.41 10.27 -9.22
CA LYS A 140 2.56 11.71 -8.96
C LYS A 140 1.27 12.33 -8.41
N ASP A 141 0.13 11.97 -8.97
CA ASP A 141 -1.16 12.49 -8.51
C ASP A 141 -1.58 11.83 -7.20
N TYR A 142 -1.34 10.54 -7.03
CA TYR A 142 -1.59 9.84 -5.77
C TYR A 142 -0.76 10.40 -4.62
N ALA A 143 0.54 10.54 -4.80
CA ALA A 143 1.43 11.02 -3.75
C ALA A 143 1.10 12.46 -3.33
N LEU A 144 0.83 13.33 -4.30
CA LEU A 144 0.36 14.70 -4.04
C LEU A 144 -1.00 14.69 -3.32
N PHE A 145 -1.97 13.88 -3.78
CA PHE A 145 -3.28 13.75 -3.14
C PHE A 145 -3.16 13.37 -1.66
N MET A 146 -2.37 12.35 -1.36
CA MET A 146 -2.18 11.88 0.02
C MET A 146 -1.47 12.92 0.90
N ALA A 147 -0.46 13.61 0.37
CA ALA A 147 0.23 14.68 1.08
C ALA A 147 -0.69 15.87 1.36
N VAL A 148 -1.49 16.31 0.38
CA VAL A 148 -2.49 17.37 0.55
C VAL A 148 -3.59 16.93 1.52
N LYS A 149 -4.08 15.70 1.41
CA LYS A 149 -5.07 15.13 2.33
C LYS A 149 -4.60 15.18 3.78
N GLN A 150 -3.34 14.82 4.03
CA GLN A 150 -2.74 14.93 5.36
C GLN A 150 -2.64 16.40 5.82
N ARG A 151 -2.29 17.32 4.93
CA ARG A 151 -2.24 18.78 5.22
C ARG A 151 -3.61 19.35 5.59
N PHE A 152 -4.69 18.78 5.03
CA PHE A 152 -6.09 19.10 5.36
C PHE A 152 -6.69 18.15 6.40
N GLU A 153 -5.86 17.54 7.26
CA GLU A 153 -6.31 16.71 8.40
C GLU A 153 -7.25 15.56 8.02
N GLY A 154 -7.03 14.98 6.85
CA GLY A 154 -7.82 13.84 6.33
C GLY A 154 -9.16 14.22 5.71
N LYS A 155 -9.51 15.51 5.60
CA LYS A 155 -10.76 15.94 4.96
C LYS A 155 -10.89 15.42 3.54
N PRO A 156 -12.11 15.11 3.07
CA PRO A 156 -12.36 14.78 1.67
C PRO A 156 -11.86 15.91 0.74
N TRP A 157 -11.37 15.54 -0.44
CA TRP A 157 -10.87 16.55 -1.39
C TRP A 157 -11.93 17.58 -1.81
N SER A 158 -13.21 17.22 -1.77
CA SER A 158 -14.33 18.13 -2.03
C SER A 158 -14.40 19.32 -1.04
N GLU A 159 -13.80 19.19 0.14
CA GLU A 159 -13.75 20.21 1.19
C GLU A 159 -12.42 20.98 1.22
N TRP A 160 -11.50 20.72 0.30
CA TRP A 160 -10.23 21.45 0.22
C TRP A 160 -10.43 22.88 -0.30
N ALA A 161 -9.42 23.72 -0.13
CA ALA A 161 -9.40 25.05 -0.73
C ALA A 161 -9.63 24.96 -2.25
N GLU A 162 -10.36 25.91 -2.80
CA GLU A 162 -10.88 25.85 -4.18
C GLU A 162 -9.77 25.64 -5.21
N ASP A 163 -8.66 26.31 -5.04
CA ASP A 163 -7.51 26.29 -5.97
C ASP A 163 -6.90 24.90 -6.11
N ILE A 164 -6.64 24.21 -4.99
CA ILE A 164 -6.11 22.84 -5.02
C ILE A 164 -7.20 21.80 -5.29
N ARG A 165 -8.45 22.06 -4.85
CA ARG A 165 -9.60 21.21 -5.16
C ARG A 165 -9.84 21.12 -6.66
N LEU A 166 -9.75 22.27 -7.37
CA LEU A 166 -9.91 22.39 -8.81
C LEU A 166 -8.60 22.19 -9.59
N ARG A 167 -7.52 21.84 -8.89
CA ARG A 167 -6.22 21.54 -9.50
C ARG A 167 -5.64 22.68 -10.33
N TRP A 168 -5.80 23.93 -9.87
CA TRP A 168 -5.17 25.07 -10.55
C TRP A 168 -3.65 24.90 -10.56
N GLN A 169 -3.01 25.21 -11.67
CA GLN A 169 -1.59 24.93 -11.87
C GLN A 169 -0.69 25.57 -10.79
N ASN A 170 -0.98 26.83 -10.44
CA ASN A 170 -0.26 27.55 -9.39
C ASN A 170 -0.39 26.86 -8.00
N ALA A 171 -1.56 26.31 -7.68
CA ALA A 171 -1.77 25.57 -6.45
C ALA A 171 -1.03 24.22 -6.48
N LEU A 172 -1.09 23.48 -7.59
CA LEU A 172 -0.33 22.24 -7.76
C LEU A 172 1.18 22.49 -7.56
N ASP A 173 1.72 23.55 -8.18
CA ASP A 173 3.14 23.90 -8.08
C ASP A 173 3.52 24.36 -6.67
N TYR A 174 2.62 25.07 -5.99
CA TYR A 174 2.79 25.47 -4.59
C TYR A 174 2.87 24.23 -3.67
N TYR A 175 1.85 23.36 -3.71
CA TYR A 175 1.80 22.21 -2.83
C TYR A 175 2.91 21.17 -3.13
N ARG A 176 3.33 21.01 -4.38
CA ARG A 176 4.48 20.15 -4.73
C ARG A 176 5.79 20.63 -4.09
N ARG A 177 5.99 21.93 -3.98
CA ARG A 177 7.18 22.48 -3.29
C ARG A 177 7.06 22.41 -1.79
N GLU A 178 5.93 22.84 -1.24
CA GLU A 178 5.71 22.89 0.20
C GLU A 178 5.68 21.50 0.85
N LEU A 179 5.16 20.50 0.14
CA LEU A 179 4.97 19.14 0.64
C LEU A 179 5.96 18.12 0.03
N TYR A 180 7.09 18.59 -0.48
CA TYR A 180 8.05 17.75 -1.19
C TYR A 180 8.40 16.46 -0.42
N PHE A 181 8.78 16.56 0.85
CA PHE A 181 9.14 15.40 1.67
C PHE A 181 7.95 14.48 1.99
N GLU A 182 6.75 15.03 2.10
CA GLU A 182 5.55 14.22 2.31
C GLU A 182 5.19 13.45 1.03
N ILE A 183 5.34 14.08 -0.13
CA ILE A 183 5.13 13.45 -1.44
C ILE A 183 6.16 12.32 -1.63
N GLU A 184 7.45 12.59 -1.43
CA GLU A 184 8.50 11.58 -1.55
C GLU A 184 8.30 10.41 -0.57
N PHE A 185 7.80 10.67 0.64
CA PHE A 185 7.43 9.62 1.60
C PHE A 185 6.28 8.74 1.09
N GLN A 186 5.25 9.31 0.46
CA GLN A 186 4.18 8.52 -0.15
C GLN A 186 4.73 7.67 -1.30
N GLU A 187 5.58 8.22 -2.14
CA GLU A 187 6.25 7.50 -3.23
C GLU A 187 7.17 6.39 -2.70
N TYR A 188 7.92 6.63 -1.61
CA TYR A 188 8.73 5.63 -0.94
C TYR A 188 7.91 4.44 -0.44
N MET A 189 6.75 4.68 0.18
CA MET A 189 5.88 3.59 0.62
C MET A 189 5.40 2.75 -0.57
N GLN A 190 5.03 3.38 -1.68
CA GLN A 190 4.61 2.66 -2.89
C GLN A 190 5.77 1.87 -3.52
N PHE A 191 6.97 2.42 -3.50
CA PHE A 191 8.17 1.72 -3.94
C PHE A 191 8.45 0.47 -3.11
N LYS A 192 8.43 0.57 -1.77
CA LYS A 192 8.63 -0.57 -0.87
C LYS A 192 7.53 -1.63 -1.02
N PHE A 193 6.28 -1.19 -1.13
CA PHE A 193 5.17 -2.09 -1.43
C PHE A 193 5.43 -2.87 -2.73
N ARG A 194 5.76 -2.19 -3.82
CA ARG A 194 6.03 -2.82 -5.11
C ARG A 194 7.18 -3.82 -5.04
N GLN A 195 8.31 -3.44 -4.41
CA GLN A 195 9.47 -4.31 -4.27
C GLN A 195 9.09 -5.62 -3.57
N GLN A 196 8.46 -5.54 -2.40
CA GLN A 196 8.10 -6.71 -1.60
C GLN A 196 6.99 -7.54 -2.26
N TRP A 197 5.98 -6.89 -2.83
CA TRP A 197 4.92 -7.57 -3.57
C TRP A 197 5.46 -8.36 -4.77
N MET A 198 6.31 -7.75 -5.59
CA MET A 198 6.87 -8.42 -6.76
C MET A 198 7.77 -9.59 -6.38
N LYS A 199 8.52 -9.48 -5.25
CA LYS A 199 9.34 -10.56 -4.69
C LYS A 199 8.45 -11.73 -4.26
N LEU A 200 7.38 -11.48 -3.52
CA LEU A 200 6.42 -12.51 -3.09
C LEU A 200 5.72 -13.17 -4.28
N LYS A 201 5.23 -12.38 -5.23
CA LYS A 201 4.57 -12.87 -6.45
C LYS A 201 5.50 -13.76 -7.28
N ALA A 202 6.74 -13.33 -7.47
CA ALA A 202 7.74 -14.13 -8.18
C ALA A 202 8.02 -15.45 -7.44
N TYR A 203 8.09 -15.42 -6.11
CA TYR A 203 8.26 -16.62 -5.29
C TYR A 203 7.07 -17.59 -5.45
N ALA A 204 5.84 -17.11 -5.32
CA ALA A 204 4.63 -17.92 -5.49
C ALA A 204 4.60 -18.59 -6.88
N ASN A 205 4.85 -17.84 -7.93
CA ASN A 205 4.89 -18.36 -9.29
C ASN A 205 5.99 -19.43 -9.47
N LYS A 206 7.16 -19.22 -8.87
CA LYS A 206 8.25 -20.21 -8.87
C LYS A 206 7.87 -21.51 -8.15
N GLN A 207 7.03 -21.42 -7.12
CA GLN A 207 6.49 -22.60 -6.43
C GLN A 207 5.32 -23.28 -7.19
N GLY A 208 4.88 -22.70 -8.31
CA GLY A 208 3.74 -23.18 -9.09
C GLY A 208 2.38 -22.73 -8.57
N ILE A 209 2.38 -21.70 -7.71
CA ILE A 209 1.16 -21.10 -7.19
C ILE A 209 0.82 -19.83 -8.01
N GLU A 210 -0.32 -19.85 -8.67
CA GLU A 210 -0.88 -18.66 -9.34
C GLU A 210 -1.61 -17.78 -8.33
N ILE A 211 -1.37 -16.46 -8.39
CA ILE A 211 -2.11 -15.52 -7.55
C ILE A 211 -3.30 -14.98 -8.34
N ILE A 212 -4.50 -15.18 -7.80
CA ILE A 212 -5.73 -14.58 -8.33
C ILE A 212 -5.97 -13.30 -7.54
N GLY A 213 -5.82 -12.16 -8.21
CA GLY A 213 -6.09 -10.84 -7.64
C GLY A 213 -7.58 -10.54 -7.57
N ASP A 214 -7.88 -9.41 -6.95
CA ASP A 214 -9.21 -8.82 -6.90
C ASP A 214 -9.08 -7.30 -7.04
N ILE A 215 -10.11 -6.65 -7.60
CA ILE A 215 -10.15 -5.20 -7.78
C ILE A 215 -11.50 -4.65 -7.31
N PRO A 216 -11.53 -3.44 -6.71
CA PRO A 216 -12.77 -2.73 -6.45
C PRO A 216 -13.49 -2.41 -7.77
N ILE A 217 -14.79 -2.70 -7.85
CA ILE A 217 -15.60 -2.35 -9.02
C ILE A 217 -15.87 -0.84 -9.05
N TYR A 218 -16.07 -0.23 -7.88
CA TYR A 218 -16.35 1.19 -7.75
C TYR A 218 -15.12 1.93 -7.21
N VAL A 219 -14.91 3.12 -7.76
CA VAL A 219 -13.89 4.05 -7.28
C VAL A 219 -14.50 4.92 -6.17
N ALA A 220 -13.80 5.07 -5.06
CA ALA A 220 -14.27 5.95 -3.98
C ALA A 220 -14.30 7.41 -4.43
N MET A 221 -15.36 8.13 -4.06
CA MET A 221 -15.48 9.57 -4.34
C MET A 221 -14.28 10.34 -3.77
N ASP A 222 -13.85 10.02 -2.56
CA ASP A 222 -12.67 10.60 -1.93
C ASP A 222 -11.42 9.78 -2.25
N SER A 223 -10.95 9.93 -3.49
CA SER A 223 -9.78 9.24 -4.02
C SER A 223 -8.93 10.12 -4.91
N ALA A 224 -7.68 9.73 -5.09
CA ALA A 224 -6.78 10.37 -6.05
C ALA A 224 -7.31 10.27 -7.48
N ASP A 225 -7.98 9.16 -7.81
CA ASP A 225 -8.51 8.91 -9.15
C ASP A 225 -9.59 9.92 -9.53
N THR A 226 -10.56 10.16 -8.63
CA THR A 226 -11.66 11.12 -8.87
C THR A 226 -11.16 12.57 -8.83
N TRP A 227 -10.22 12.89 -7.93
CA TRP A 227 -9.62 14.22 -7.86
C TRP A 227 -8.74 14.54 -9.07
N ALA A 228 -7.94 13.56 -9.54
CA ALA A 228 -7.03 13.76 -10.67
C ALA A 228 -7.77 13.76 -12.02
N ASN A 229 -8.82 12.95 -12.16
CA ASN A 229 -9.51 12.71 -13.42
C ASN A 229 -11.04 12.86 -13.28
N PRO A 230 -11.56 14.00 -12.76
CA PRO A 230 -12.98 14.17 -12.47
C PRO A 230 -13.89 13.98 -13.69
N TRP A 231 -13.38 14.24 -14.92
CA TRP A 231 -14.13 14.06 -16.16
C TRP A 231 -14.45 12.60 -16.52
N LEU A 232 -13.82 11.63 -15.86
CA LEU A 232 -14.11 10.19 -16.04
C LEU A 232 -15.31 9.72 -15.20
N PHE A 233 -15.79 10.55 -14.28
CA PHE A 233 -16.78 10.19 -13.28
C PHE A 233 -18.01 11.11 -13.35
N LYS A 234 -19.15 10.61 -12.91
CA LYS A 234 -20.34 11.44 -12.66
C LYS A 234 -20.27 11.94 -11.22
N LEU A 235 -19.75 13.13 -11.06
CA LEU A 235 -19.55 13.80 -9.77
C LEU A 235 -20.60 14.89 -9.60
N ASP A 236 -21.89 14.49 -9.42
CA ASP A 236 -23.01 15.41 -9.26
C ASP A 236 -23.12 15.94 -7.83
#